data_d82938dac289a09e2a408cde55f3477d
#
_entry.id   d82938dac289a09e2a408cde55f3477d
#
_cell.length_a   1.000
_cell.length_b   1.000
_cell.length_c   1.000
_cell.angle_alpha   90.00
_cell.angle_beta   90.00
_cell.angle_gamma   90.00
#
_symmetry.space_group_name_H-M   'P 1'
#
loop_
_entity.id
_entity.type
_entity.pdbx_description
1 polymer ?
#
loop_
_entity_poly.entity_id
_entity_poly.type
_entity_poly.pdbx_seq_one_letter_code
_entity_poly.pdbx_strand_id
1 'polypeptide(L)'
;MPLVVIGINHRTAPVEIREKMVFAGEELPEALRELAGQPGVREALIVSTCNRTELYCFADEGGGGESTDQPSNGPTHLRDPSLPLSEWLAHWHDLAAHRLDINQTLYRKHGSAAVQHLFAVACGLDSLVIGEPQILGQLKDAYRAALDQKVTGPYLNRVMQTAFSVAKRVRTTTRIGANAVSVAYAAVSLARTVFEKFSDHTALLVGAGETIALAARHLHANGLGRMIVANRSIGRAQELAAEFKGFAIGIDDIAAHLPEADIVITSTASPTPVITYAAVQAAVKARKRKPIFMVDIAVPRDIEAEVSKLEDVYLFTIDDLQNVVNENLASRREAARDASEMLATEVSMFEQQLKTLDAVPTIRQLRHDAESVRTQTAEQARRMLAAGRDPREVVDFLASTLTNRLLHGPSQRLREAAERGEVELLEAARILFAADSPDQT
;
A
#
# COMPACT_ATOMS: atom_id res chain seq x y z
N MET A 1 7.52 -14.33 9.96
CA MET A 1 7.91 -13.35 8.89
C MET A 1 7.27 -12.01 9.22
N PRO A 2 8.01 -10.98 9.64
CA PRO A 2 7.45 -9.68 9.92
C PRO A 2 7.14 -8.90 8.64
N LEU A 3 6.05 -8.15 8.66
CA LEU A 3 5.80 -7.11 7.67
C LEU A 3 6.80 -5.97 7.91
N VAL A 4 7.45 -5.53 6.86
CA VAL A 4 8.33 -4.36 6.83
C VAL A 4 7.71 -3.31 5.93
N VAL A 5 7.65 -2.07 6.39
CA VAL A 5 7.24 -0.91 5.61
C VAL A 5 8.36 0.11 5.61
N ILE A 6 8.73 0.56 4.41
CA ILE A 6 9.64 1.67 4.22
C ILE A 6 9.04 2.65 3.21
N GLY A 7 9.14 3.93 3.47
CA GLY A 7 8.61 4.91 2.54
C GLY A 7 8.75 6.35 3.00
N ILE A 8 8.21 7.22 2.18
CA ILE A 8 8.04 8.64 2.44
C ILE A 8 6.57 9.01 2.32
N ASN A 9 6.17 10.07 3.01
CA ASN A 9 4.86 10.67 2.83
C ASN A 9 4.93 12.21 2.96
N HIS A 10 3.78 12.86 2.81
CA HIS A 10 3.65 14.31 2.91
C HIS A 10 4.12 14.93 4.24
N ARG A 11 4.29 14.13 5.31
CA ARG A 11 4.81 14.59 6.61
C ARG A 11 6.32 14.49 6.71
N THR A 12 6.91 13.52 6.01
CA THR A 12 8.35 13.24 6.11
C THR A 12 9.16 13.82 4.96
N ALA A 13 8.52 14.11 3.82
CA ALA A 13 9.19 14.59 2.63
C ALA A 13 8.36 15.68 1.92
N PRO A 14 8.97 16.82 1.55
CA PRO A 14 8.33 17.85 0.74
C PRO A 14 8.07 17.33 -0.68
N VAL A 15 7.24 18.05 -1.46
CA VAL A 15 6.79 17.61 -2.79
C VAL A 15 7.96 17.37 -3.75
N GLU A 16 9.03 18.19 -3.67
CA GLU A 16 10.23 18.10 -4.52
C GLU A 16 10.99 16.77 -4.36
N ILE A 17 10.91 16.16 -3.17
CA ILE A 17 11.48 14.81 -2.92
C ILE A 17 10.48 13.75 -3.34
N ARG A 18 9.20 13.92 -3.01
CA ARG A 18 8.15 12.91 -3.30
C ARG A 18 8.01 12.69 -4.82
N GLU A 19 8.04 13.76 -5.63
CA GLU A 19 7.90 13.63 -7.09
C GLU A 19 9.04 12.84 -7.76
N LYS A 20 10.24 12.80 -7.13
CA LYS A 20 11.37 11.99 -7.61
C LYS A 20 11.30 10.53 -7.19
N MET A 21 10.37 10.19 -6.33
CA MET A 21 10.18 8.83 -5.79
C MET A 21 8.86 8.20 -6.24
N VAL A 22 8.20 8.79 -7.21
CA VAL A 22 6.98 8.24 -7.81
C VAL A 22 7.34 7.06 -8.71
N PHE A 23 6.64 5.95 -8.57
CA PHE A 23 6.67 4.86 -9.54
C PHE A 23 5.66 5.16 -10.65
N ALA A 24 6.16 5.44 -11.85
CA ALA A 24 5.30 5.62 -13.01
C ALA A 24 4.52 4.34 -13.33
N GLY A 25 3.27 4.47 -13.82
CA GLY A 25 2.41 3.32 -14.04
C GLY A 25 2.99 2.27 -14.98
N GLU A 26 3.80 2.67 -15.95
CA GLU A 26 4.48 1.78 -16.91
C GLU A 26 5.68 1.04 -16.29
N GLU A 27 6.33 1.62 -15.29
CA GLU A 27 7.50 1.06 -14.60
C GLU A 27 7.13 0.18 -13.41
N LEU A 28 5.95 0.39 -12.83
CA LEU A 28 5.50 -0.31 -11.63
C LEU A 28 5.56 -1.85 -11.73
N PRO A 29 5.20 -2.49 -12.85
CA PRO A 29 5.31 -3.95 -12.99
C PRO A 29 6.76 -4.46 -12.90
N GLU A 30 7.72 -3.72 -13.45
CA GLU A 30 9.13 -4.08 -13.39
C GLU A 30 9.69 -3.86 -11.98
N ALA A 31 9.39 -2.71 -11.38
CA ALA A 31 9.75 -2.40 -10.00
C ALA A 31 9.27 -3.44 -9.00
N LEU A 32 8.03 -3.91 -9.14
CA LEU A 32 7.46 -4.97 -8.30
C LEU A 32 8.23 -6.30 -8.40
N ARG A 33 8.60 -6.71 -9.62
CA ARG A 33 9.38 -7.94 -9.85
C ARG A 33 10.79 -7.83 -9.29
N GLU A 34 11.44 -6.69 -9.51
CA GLU A 34 12.80 -6.46 -9.03
C GLU A 34 12.83 -6.38 -7.50
N LEU A 35 11.86 -5.69 -6.88
CA LEU A 35 11.71 -5.62 -5.43
C LEU A 35 11.50 -7.02 -4.82
N ALA A 36 10.64 -7.84 -5.41
CA ALA A 36 10.40 -9.21 -4.96
C ALA A 36 11.61 -10.13 -5.16
N GLY A 37 12.53 -9.78 -6.06
CA GLY A 37 13.79 -10.48 -6.28
C GLY A 37 14.89 -10.11 -5.29
N GLN A 38 14.67 -9.12 -4.42
CA GLN A 38 15.68 -8.71 -3.44
C GLN A 38 15.90 -9.79 -2.37
N PRO A 39 17.14 -9.96 -1.89
CA PRO A 39 17.45 -10.96 -0.89
C PRO A 39 16.59 -10.83 0.38
N GLY A 40 15.97 -11.93 0.79
CA GLY A 40 15.09 -11.98 1.97
C GLY A 40 13.66 -11.52 1.74
N VAL A 41 13.31 -10.92 0.61
CA VAL A 41 11.93 -10.53 0.27
C VAL A 41 11.17 -11.75 -0.27
N ARG A 42 10.03 -12.05 0.34
CA ARG A 42 9.14 -13.15 -0.07
C ARG A 42 7.90 -12.66 -0.78
N GLU A 43 7.39 -11.52 -0.34
CA GLU A 43 6.19 -10.91 -0.86
C GLU A 43 6.38 -9.39 -0.88
N ALA A 44 5.91 -8.73 -1.93
CA ALA A 44 6.13 -7.30 -2.13
C ALA A 44 4.88 -6.58 -2.65
N LEU A 45 4.73 -5.32 -2.22
CA LEU A 45 3.72 -4.38 -2.70
C LEU A 45 4.33 -2.98 -2.72
N ILE A 46 4.08 -2.22 -3.77
CA ILE A 46 4.44 -0.82 -3.90
C ILE A 46 3.17 0.02 -3.92
N VAL A 47 3.07 0.99 -3.03
CA VAL A 47 2.01 2.01 -3.02
C VAL A 47 2.63 3.33 -3.39
N SER A 48 2.29 3.87 -4.56
CA SER A 48 2.77 5.15 -5.06
C SER A 48 1.57 6.03 -5.40
N THR A 49 1.47 7.17 -4.71
CA THR A 49 0.39 8.15 -4.84
C THR A 49 0.96 9.57 -4.78
N CYS A 50 0.14 10.60 -4.96
CA CYS A 50 0.59 11.99 -4.80
C CYS A 50 1.13 12.31 -3.38
N ASN A 51 0.72 11.56 -2.35
CA ASN A 51 1.04 11.86 -0.95
C ASN A 51 2.01 10.88 -0.31
N ARG A 52 2.30 9.74 -0.93
CA ARG A 52 3.21 8.73 -0.40
C ARG A 52 3.79 7.82 -1.45
N THR A 53 4.99 7.36 -1.19
CA THR A 53 5.60 6.19 -1.82
C THR A 53 6.06 5.25 -0.73
N GLU A 54 5.52 4.04 -0.73
CA GLU A 54 5.73 3.03 0.32
C GLU A 54 5.95 1.65 -0.28
N LEU A 55 6.94 0.95 0.25
CA LEU A 55 7.20 -0.46 -0.01
C LEU A 55 6.68 -1.26 1.18
N TYR A 56 5.89 -2.27 0.92
CA TYR A 56 5.39 -3.23 1.90
C TYR A 56 5.93 -4.60 1.54
N CYS A 57 6.78 -5.15 2.39
CA CYS A 57 7.43 -6.43 2.14
C CYS A 57 7.25 -7.38 3.32
N PHE A 58 6.97 -8.64 3.04
CA PHE A 58 7.19 -9.72 3.99
C PHE A 58 8.59 -10.27 3.76
N ALA A 59 9.43 -10.20 4.78
CA ALA A 59 10.83 -10.59 4.71
C ALA A 59 11.14 -11.68 5.73
N ASP A 60 12.13 -12.53 5.43
CA ASP A 60 12.64 -13.52 6.37
C ASP A 60 13.36 -12.81 7.53
N GLU A 61 13.14 -13.27 8.76
CA GLU A 61 13.92 -12.85 9.92
C GLU A 61 15.33 -13.48 9.79
N GLY A 62 16.30 -12.69 9.33
CA GLY A 62 17.69 -13.13 9.25
C GLY A 62 18.02 -14.03 8.06
N GLY A 63 17.61 -13.66 6.85
CA GLY A 63 18.09 -14.26 5.61
C GLY A 63 19.58 -14.02 5.39
N GLY A 64 20.43 -14.65 6.21
CA GLY A 64 21.80 -14.93 5.89
C GLY A 64 21.80 -16.19 5.02
N GLY A 65 22.01 -16.02 3.71
CA GLY A 65 22.37 -17.15 2.87
C GLY A 65 23.53 -17.89 3.53
N GLU A 66 23.45 -19.21 3.55
CA GLU A 66 24.59 -20.06 3.79
C GLU A 66 25.68 -19.69 2.77
N SER A 67 26.57 -18.80 3.14
CA SER A 67 27.87 -18.67 2.51
C SER A 67 28.90 -19.20 3.51
N THR A 68 29.32 -20.42 3.21
CA THR A 68 30.62 -21.06 3.52
C THR A 68 31.56 -20.26 4.43
N ASP A 69 31.87 -20.92 5.55
CA ASP A 69 33.10 -20.82 6.32
C ASP A 69 33.78 -19.45 6.48
N GLN A 70 33.32 -18.70 7.52
CA GLN A 70 34.28 -18.07 8.43
C GLN A 70 33.59 -17.81 9.80
N PRO A 71 34.19 -18.20 10.96
CA PRO A 71 33.65 -17.87 12.26
C PRO A 71 33.98 -16.40 12.59
N SER A 72 33.02 -15.50 12.39
CA SER A 72 33.11 -14.15 12.92
C SER A 72 32.58 -14.14 14.35
N ASN A 73 33.47 -14.07 15.32
CA ASN A 73 33.23 -13.78 16.73
C ASN A 73 32.75 -12.31 16.86
N GLY A 74 31.46 -12.07 16.74
CA GLY A 74 30.81 -10.80 17.05
C GLY A 74 29.33 -11.05 17.35
N PRO A 75 28.68 -10.29 18.26
CA PRO A 75 27.26 -10.48 18.52
C PRO A 75 26.49 -10.28 17.21
N THR A 76 25.68 -11.26 16.87
CA THR A 76 24.80 -11.26 15.69
C THR A 76 23.79 -10.15 15.88
N HIS A 77 24.16 -8.92 15.52
CA HIS A 77 23.17 -7.84 15.36
C HIS A 77 22.27 -8.28 14.22
N LEU A 78 21.00 -8.55 14.54
CA LEU A 78 19.93 -8.72 13.59
C LEU A 78 20.00 -7.54 12.60
N ARG A 79 20.44 -7.79 11.37
CA ARG A 79 20.49 -6.74 10.34
C ARG A 79 19.07 -6.27 10.13
N ASP A 80 18.85 -4.98 10.25
CA ASP A 80 17.55 -4.37 9.96
C ASP A 80 17.17 -4.72 8.52
N PRO A 81 16.09 -5.51 8.30
CA PRO A 81 15.68 -5.93 6.97
C PRO A 81 15.23 -4.77 6.06
N SER A 82 15.08 -3.57 6.61
CA SER A 82 14.74 -2.37 5.84
C SER A 82 15.94 -1.72 5.16
N LEU A 83 17.18 -2.02 5.57
CA LEU A 83 18.38 -1.41 4.99
C LEU A 83 18.54 -1.77 3.50
N PRO A 84 18.48 -3.05 3.08
CA PRO A 84 18.56 -3.40 1.67
C PRO A 84 17.42 -2.77 0.84
N LEU A 85 16.22 -2.65 1.41
CA LEU A 85 15.07 -2.02 0.74
C LEU A 85 15.28 -0.52 0.53
N SER A 86 15.92 0.18 1.49
CA SER A 86 16.23 1.60 1.31
C SER A 86 17.32 1.83 0.27
N GLU A 87 18.32 0.95 0.20
CA GLU A 87 19.36 0.99 -0.82
C GLU A 87 18.77 0.69 -2.21
N TRP A 88 17.91 -0.31 -2.32
CA TRP A 88 17.19 -0.61 -3.55
C TRP A 88 16.33 0.58 -4.02
N LEU A 89 15.56 1.19 -3.12
CA LEU A 89 14.72 2.33 -3.44
C LEU A 89 15.54 3.54 -3.93
N ALA A 90 16.68 3.79 -3.29
CA ALA A 90 17.61 4.83 -3.71
C ALA A 90 18.25 4.55 -5.08
N HIS A 91 18.54 3.29 -5.35
CA HIS A 91 19.11 2.86 -6.65
C HIS A 91 18.06 2.96 -7.76
N TRP A 92 16.85 2.45 -7.53
CA TRP A 92 15.77 2.49 -8.50
C TRP A 92 15.49 3.90 -9.04
N HIS A 93 15.46 4.88 -8.15
CA HIS A 93 15.20 6.28 -8.48
C HIS A 93 16.46 7.11 -8.79
N ASP A 94 17.63 6.48 -8.92
CA ASP A 94 18.93 7.13 -9.17
C ASP A 94 19.18 8.36 -8.28
N LEU A 95 18.87 8.24 -6.98
CA LEU A 95 18.92 9.37 -6.06
C LEU A 95 20.35 9.89 -5.82
N ALA A 96 21.36 9.06 -6.05
CA ALA A 96 22.77 9.45 -6.01
C ALA A 96 23.08 10.49 -7.07
N ALA A 97 22.59 10.33 -8.31
CA ALA A 97 22.73 11.32 -9.39
C ALA A 97 22.06 12.65 -9.05
N HIS A 98 20.97 12.60 -8.27
CA HIS A 98 20.25 13.78 -7.78
C HIS A 98 20.84 14.39 -6.50
N ARG A 99 21.93 13.83 -5.95
CA ARG A 99 22.57 14.26 -4.70
C ARG A 99 21.59 14.31 -3.51
N LEU A 100 20.62 13.40 -3.47
CA LEU A 100 19.61 13.34 -2.43
C LEU A 100 19.95 12.24 -1.43
N ASP A 101 20.08 12.63 -0.16
CA ASP A 101 20.07 11.68 0.97
C ASP A 101 18.64 11.58 1.52
N ILE A 102 17.95 10.50 1.16
CA ILE A 102 16.57 10.27 1.60
C ILE A 102 16.48 9.65 2.99
N ASN A 103 17.59 9.25 3.62
CA ASN A 103 17.56 8.54 4.90
C ASN A 103 16.88 9.32 6.02
N GLN A 104 16.94 10.64 5.97
CA GLN A 104 16.28 11.52 6.94
C GLN A 104 14.76 11.66 6.69
N THR A 105 14.29 11.37 5.48
CA THR A 105 12.89 11.47 5.08
C THR A 105 12.17 10.12 5.07
N LEU A 106 12.94 9.01 5.03
CA LEU A 106 12.38 7.67 5.06
C LEU A 106 11.95 7.29 6.49
N TYR A 107 10.72 6.86 6.61
CA TYR A 107 10.31 6.10 7.81
C TYR A 107 10.39 4.60 7.56
N ARG A 108 10.62 3.87 8.64
CA ARG A 108 10.71 2.42 8.68
C ARG A 108 9.77 1.90 9.77
N LYS A 109 9.02 0.86 9.47
CA LYS A 109 8.11 0.21 10.42
C LYS A 109 8.21 -1.29 10.24
N HIS A 110 8.13 -2.01 11.36
CA HIS A 110 8.29 -3.45 11.39
C HIS A 110 7.15 -4.09 12.21
N GLY A 111 6.77 -5.30 11.85
CA GLY A 111 5.82 -6.12 12.60
C GLY A 111 4.50 -5.41 12.87
N SER A 112 4.10 -5.34 14.13
CA SER A 112 2.87 -4.69 14.59
C SER A 112 2.74 -3.25 14.13
N ALA A 113 3.82 -2.47 14.22
CA ALA A 113 3.82 -1.07 13.80
C ALA A 113 3.62 -0.92 12.27
N ALA A 114 4.09 -1.88 11.48
CA ALA A 114 3.86 -1.91 10.04
C ALA A 114 2.40 -2.25 9.70
N VAL A 115 1.81 -3.22 10.39
CA VAL A 115 0.39 -3.58 10.24
C VAL A 115 -0.51 -2.42 10.66
N GLN A 116 -0.23 -1.81 11.80
CA GLN A 116 -0.97 -0.63 12.27
C GLN A 116 -0.91 0.52 11.26
N HIS A 117 0.25 0.77 10.69
CA HIS A 117 0.43 1.78 9.67
C HIS A 117 -0.39 1.48 8.41
N LEU A 118 -0.31 0.25 7.88
CA LEU A 118 -1.10 -0.15 6.71
C LEU A 118 -2.61 0.03 6.96
N PHE A 119 -3.11 -0.36 8.12
CA PHE A 119 -4.52 -0.19 8.46
C PHE A 119 -4.89 1.28 8.60
N ALA A 120 -4.02 2.12 9.18
CA ALA A 120 -4.22 3.56 9.26
C ALA A 120 -4.26 4.21 7.87
N VAL A 121 -3.37 3.79 6.96
CA VAL A 121 -3.38 4.21 5.55
C VAL A 121 -4.68 3.79 4.86
N ALA A 122 -5.09 2.53 4.98
CA ALA A 122 -6.32 2.02 4.37
C ALA A 122 -7.59 2.75 4.87
N CYS A 123 -7.61 3.17 6.14
CA CYS A 123 -8.68 3.97 6.73
C CYS A 123 -8.63 5.46 6.36
N GLY A 124 -7.53 5.93 5.74
CA GLY A 124 -7.30 7.35 5.46
C GLY A 124 -6.91 8.17 6.69
N LEU A 125 -6.51 7.52 7.82
CA LEU A 125 -6.08 8.20 9.04
C LEU A 125 -4.70 8.85 8.89
N ASP A 126 -3.88 8.31 7.99
CA ASP A 126 -2.56 8.84 7.65
C ASP A 126 -2.57 9.62 6.32
N SER A 127 -3.71 9.97 5.78
CA SER A 127 -3.84 10.79 4.57
C SER A 127 -3.69 12.28 4.89
N LEU A 128 -3.35 13.07 3.86
CA LEU A 128 -3.31 14.54 3.93
C LEU A 128 -4.66 15.06 4.45
N VAL A 129 -5.72 14.50 3.93
CA VAL A 129 -7.08 14.73 4.38
C VAL A 129 -7.57 13.50 5.13
N ILE A 130 -7.70 13.61 6.44
CA ILE A 130 -8.13 12.49 7.29
C ILE A 130 -9.49 11.95 6.83
N GLY A 131 -9.56 10.63 6.56
CA GLY A 131 -10.77 9.95 6.11
C GLY A 131 -11.03 10.02 4.60
N GLU A 132 -10.09 10.51 3.80
CA GLU A 132 -10.23 10.56 2.34
C GLU A 132 -10.53 9.19 1.74
N PRO A 133 -11.57 9.05 0.90
CA PRO A 133 -11.93 7.75 0.32
C PRO A 133 -10.96 7.24 -0.74
N GLN A 134 -10.22 8.13 -1.41
CA GLN A 134 -9.37 7.80 -2.55
C GLN A 134 -8.23 6.85 -2.21
N ILE A 135 -7.61 6.99 -1.04
CA ILE A 135 -6.47 6.14 -0.64
C ILE A 135 -6.82 4.66 -0.60
N LEU A 136 -8.06 4.31 -0.21
CA LEU A 136 -8.49 2.91 -0.21
C LEU A 136 -8.60 2.35 -1.64
N GLY A 137 -9.04 3.16 -2.60
CA GLY A 137 -9.05 2.83 -4.02
C GLY A 137 -7.62 2.60 -4.53
N GLN A 138 -6.73 3.56 -4.30
CA GLN A 138 -5.32 3.49 -4.69
C GLN A 138 -4.60 2.27 -4.10
N LEU A 139 -4.88 1.94 -2.83
CA LEU A 139 -4.32 0.76 -2.18
C LEU A 139 -4.82 -0.55 -2.82
N LYS A 140 -6.09 -0.61 -3.26
CA LYS A 140 -6.63 -1.76 -4.01
C LYS A 140 -6.00 -1.89 -5.39
N ASP A 141 -5.76 -0.79 -6.07
CA ASP A 141 -5.13 -0.80 -7.40
C ASP A 141 -3.67 -1.23 -7.30
N ALA A 142 -2.92 -0.75 -6.30
CA ALA A 142 -1.58 -1.20 -6.00
C ALA A 142 -1.53 -2.72 -5.70
N TYR A 143 -2.47 -3.20 -4.88
CA TYR A 143 -2.57 -4.63 -4.57
C TYR A 143 -2.90 -5.47 -5.81
N ARG A 144 -3.79 -4.99 -6.69
CA ARG A 144 -4.09 -5.66 -7.96
C ARG A 144 -2.85 -5.74 -8.85
N ALA A 145 -2.09 -4.64 -8.97
CA ALA A 145 -0.84 -4.63 -9.72
C ALA A 145 0.16 -5.67 -9.19
N ALA A 146 0.30 -5.80 -7.87
CA ALA A 146 1.17 -6.82 -7.27
C ALA A 146 0.68 -8.26 -7.50
N LEU A 147 -0.64 -8.49 -7.46
CA LEU A 147 -1.25 -9.79 -7.81
C LEU A 147 -0.96 -10.17 -9.26
N ASP A 148 -1.11 -9.23 -10.20
CA ASP A 148 -0.88 -9.45 -11.63
C ASP A 148 0.59 -9.83 -11.91
N GLN A 149 1.52 -9.28 -11.12
CA GLN A 149 2.95 -9.65 -11.19
C GLN A 149 3.31 -10.92 -10.40
N LYS A 150 2.34 -11.53 -9.67
CA LYS A 150 2.54 -12.74 -8.85
C LYS A 150 3.62 -12.59 -7.77
N VAL A 151 3.78 -11.40 -7.24
CA VAL A 151 4.73 -11.07 -6.17
C VAL A 151 4.08 -11.03 -4.79
N THR A 152 2.80 -11.39 -4.71
CA THR A 152 2.06 -11.54 -3.45
C THR A 152 2.03 -13.00 -3.03
N GLY A 153 1.88 -13.24 -1.72
CA GLY A 153 1.72 -14.57 -1.15
C GLY A 153 0.68 -14.57 -0.03
N PRO A 154 0.64 -15.62 0.80
CA PRO A 154 -0.41 -15.79 1.80
C PRO A 154 -0.44 -14.69 2.87
N TYR A 155 0.71 -14.14 3.23
CA TYR A 155 0.82 -13.11 4.27
C TYR A 155 0.33 -11.75 3.76
N LEU A 156 0.82 -11.29 2.61
CA LEU A 156 0.42 -10.02 2.02
C LEU A 156 -1.05 -10.06 1.60
N ASN A 157 -1.52 -11.16 1.03
CA ASN A 157 -2.92 -11.36 0.70
C ASN A 157 -3.81 -11.26 1.95
N ARG A 158 -3.39 -11.88 3.06
CA ARG A 158 -4.15 -11.84 4.30
C ARG A 158 -4.19 -10.45 4.92
N VAL A 159 -3.05 -9.74 5.01
CA VAL A 159 -3.00 -8.40 5.59
C VAL A 159 -3.79 -7.40 4.76
N MET A 160 -3.71 -7.48 3.42
CA MET A 160 -4.45 -6.59 2.53
C MET A 160 -5.96 -6.79 2.62
N GLN A 161 -6.44 -8.04 2.60
CA GLN A 161 -7.86 -8.35 2.77
C GLN A 161 -8.39 -7.86 4.13
N THR A 162 -7.59 -8.05 5.18
CA THR A 162 -7.94 -7.56 6.51
C THR A 162 -7.98 -6.02 6.54
N ALA A 163 -6.98 -5.35 5.94
CA ALA A 163 -6.93 -3.89 5.82
C ALA A 163 -8.19 -3.33 5.13
N PHE A 164 -8.63 -3.96 4.02
CA PHE A 164 -9.85 -3.55 3.32
C PHE A 164 -11.12 -3.75 4.16
N SER A 165 -11.20 -4.85 4.89
CA SER A 165 -12.32 -5.14 5.79
C SER A 165 -12.38 -4.15 6.96
N VAL A 166 -11.24 -3.89 7.59
CA VAL A 166 -11.08 -2.92 8.68
C VAL A 166 -11.44 -1.51 8.20
N ALA A 167 -10.92 -1.09 7.05
CA ALA A 167 -11.23 0.22 6.46
C ALA A 167 -12.73 0.39 6.20
N LYS A 168 -13.41 -0.63 5.67
CA LYS A 168 -14.85 -0.60 5.47
C LYS A 168 -15.58 -0.46 6.81
N ARG A 169 -15.22 -1.25 7.83
CA ARG A 169 -15.86 -1.24 9.15
C ARG A 169 -15.66 0.10 9.87
N VAL A 170 -14.43 0.60 9.93
CA VAL A 170 -14.11 1.90 10.53
C VAL A 170 -14.93 3.02 9.88
N ARG A 171 -15.02 3.03 8.54
CA ARG A 171 -15.78 4.06 7.82
C ARG A 171 -17.29 3.97 8.03
N THR A 172 -17.83 2.79 8.32
CA THR A 172 -19.27 2.62 8.59
C THR A 172 -19.64 2.85 10.05
N THR A 173 -18.72 2.56 10.98
CA THR A 173 -18.97 2.66 12.44
C THR A 173 -18.56 4.00 13.03
N THR A 174 -17.56 4.67 12.43
CA THR A 174 -17.11 5.99 12.87
C THR A 174 -17.54 7.08 11.90
N ARG A 175 -17.59 8.33 12.35
CA ARG A 175 -17.91 9.48 11.50
C ARG A 175 -16.77 9.90 10.56
N ILE A 176 -15.68 9.12 10.49
CA ILE A 176 -14.48 9.49 9.71
C ILE A 176 -14.77 9.58 8.21
N GLY A 177 -15.73 8.80 7.71
CA GLY A 177 -16.16 8.83 6.32
C GLY A 177 -17.28 9.84 6.00
N ALA A 178 -17.95 10.38 7.02
CA ALA A 178 -19.15 11.20 6.82
C ALA A 178 -18.85 12.65 6.37
N ASN A 179 -17.67 13.17 6.70
CA ASN A 179 -17.24 14.54 6.40
C ASN A 179 -15.85 14.57 5.74
N ALA A 180 -15.57 13.61 4.86
CA ALA A 180 -14.30 13.59 4.15
C ALA A 180 -14.21 14.82 3.22
N VAL A 181 -13.42 15.80 3.63
CA VAL A 181 -13.00 16.90 2.74
C VAL A 181 -11.92 16.29 1.84
N SER A 182 -12.18 16.28 0.54
CA SER A 182 -11.18 15.86 -0.43
C SER A 182 -10.17 16.98 -0.70
N VAL A 183 -8.99 16.64 -1.21
CA VAL A 183 -8.03 17.63 -1.73
C VAL A 183 -8.71 18.53 -2.77
N ALA A 184 -9.60 17.96 -3.58
CA ALA A 184 -10.41 18.70 -4.53
C ALA A 184 -11.34 19.75 -3.86
N TYR A 185 -11.96 19.39 -2.74
CA TYR A 185 -12.75 20.37 -1.96
C TYR A 185 -11.86 21.47 -1.38
N ALA A 186 -10.68 21.13 -0.87
CA ALA A 186 -9.73 22.11 -0.34
C ALA A 186 -9.29 23.12 -1.41
N ALA A 187 -8.99 22.62 -2.63
CA ALA A 187 -8.66 23.46 -3.77
C ALA A 187 -9.78 24.45 -4.13
N VAL A 188 -11.04 23.97 -4.19
CA VAL A 188 -12.21 24.82 -4.49
C VAL A 188 -12.51 25.77 -3.35
N SER A 189 -12.34 25.34 -2.08
CA SER A 189 -12.50 26.20 -0.90
C SER A 189 -11.46 27.33 -0.89
N LEU A 190 -10.22 27.04 -1.26
CA LEU A 190 -9.18 28.05 -1.40
C LEU A 190 -9.50 29.02 -2.53
N ALA A 191 -10.01 28.55 -3.67
CA ALA A 191 -10.47 29.42 -4.75
C ALA A 191 -11.58 30.40 -4.28
N ARG A 192 -12.45 29.97 -3.35
CA ARG A 192 -13.51 30.84 -2.77
C ARG A 192 -12.98 31.96 -1.90
N THR A 193 -11.77 31.87 -1.40
CA THR A 193 -11.14 32.99 -0.65
C THR A 193 -10.68 34.11 -1.58
N VAL A 194 -10.46 33.79 -2.86
CA VAL A 194 -10.02 34.73 -3.90
C VAL A 194 -11.21 35.25 -4.71
N PHE A 195 -12.18 34.39 -5.00
CA PHE A 195 -13.33 34.72 -5.83
C PHE A 195 -14.63 34.64 -5.01
N GLU A 196 -15.32 35.77 -4.81
CA GLU A 196 -16.59 35.80 -4.08
C GLU A 196 -17.71 35.01 -4.77
N LYS A 197 -17.73 35.03 -6.10
CA LYS A 197 -18.71 34.32 -6.94
C LYS A 197 -18.02 33.64 -8.09
N PHE A 198 -18.40 32.40 -8.36
CA PHE A 198 -17.84 31.63 -9.48
C PHE A 198 -18.63 31.81 -10.79
N SER A 199 -19.81 32.45 -10.76
CA SER A 199 -20.71 32.58 -11.92
C SER A 199 -20.08 33.29 -13.13
N ASP A 200 -19.16 34.20 -12.88
CA ASP A 200 -18.51 35.02 -13.90
C ASP A 200 -17.11 34.52 -14.29
N HIS A 201 -16.73 33.35 -13.74
CA HIS A 201 -15.38 32.83 -13.90
C HIS A 201 -15.36 31.54 -14.73
N THR A 202 -14.22 31.32 -15.38
CA THR A 202 -13.91 30.11 -16.16
C THR A 202 -12.89 29.29 -15.40
N ALA A 203 -13.19 27.98 -15.22
CA ALA A 203 -12.20 27.01 -14.70
C ALA A 203 -11.67 26.14 -15.82
N LEU A 204 -10.34 25.97 -15.85
CA LEU A 204 -9.63 24.99 -16.65
C LEU A 204 -9.18 23.84 -15.73
N LEU A 205 -9.73 22.66 -15.98
CA LEU A 205 -9.41 21.43 -15.26
C LEU A 205 -8.51 20.56 -16.12
N VAL A 206 -7.32 20.22 -15.62
CA VAL A 206 -6.33 19.44 -16.36
C VAL A 206 -6.19 18.05 -15.77
N GLY A 207 -6.59 17.05 -16.54
CA GLY A 207 -6.78 15.66 -16.16
C GLY A 207 -8.26 15.27 -16.23
N ALA A 208 -8.53 13.97 -16.19
CA ALA A 208 -9.90 13.41 -16.12
C ALA A 208 -9.96 12.24 -15.13
N GLY A 209 -9.16 12.31 -14.07
CA GLY A 209 -9.17 11.37 -12.96
C GLY A 209 -10.22 11.75 -11.91
N GLU A 210 -10.34 10.88 -10.88
CA GLU A 210 -11.31 11.03 -9.80
C GLU A 210 -11.22 12.38 -9.07
N THR A 211 -9.99 12.85 -8.81
CA THR A 211 -9.73 14.14 -8.14
C THR A 211 -10.28 15.31 -8.95
N ILE A 212 -10.04 15.32 -10.27
CA ILE A 212 -10.56 16.37 -11.16
C ILE A 212 -12.07 16.27 -11.29
N ALA A 213 -12.65 15.08 -11.36
CA ALA A 213 -14.12 14.90 -11.37
C ALA A 213 -14.76 15.43 -10.09
N LEU A 214 -14.13 15.26 -8.93
CA LEU A 214 -14.58 15.85 -7.66
C LEU A 214 -14.46 17.38 -7.66
N ALA A 215 -13.35 17.92 -8.15
CA ALA A 215 -13.17 19.37 -8.29
C ALA A 215 -14.24 19.97 -9.20
N ALA A 216 -14.53 19.33 -10.34
CA ALA A 216 -15.58 19.72 -11.26
C ALA A 216 -16.96 19.79 -10.58
N ARG A 217 -17.32 18.74 -9.81
CA ARG A 217 -18.58 18.70 -9.04
C ARG A 217 -18.65 19.83 -8.02
N HIS A 218 -17.59 20.07 -7.29
CA HIS A 218 -17.56 21.14 -6.29
C HIS A 218 -17.63 22.54 -6.94
N LEU A 219 -16.93 22.79 -8.03
CA LEU A 219 -17.00 24.05 -8.77
C LEU A 219 -18.42 24.27 -9.33
N HIS A 220 -19.00 23.24 -9.95
CA HIS A 220 -20.36 23.29 -10.50
C HIS A 220 -21.41 23.55 -9.40
N ALA A 221 -21.31 22.85 -8.25
CA ALA A 221 -22.19 23.04 -7.10
C ALA A 221 -22.08 24.46 -6.49
N ASN A 222 -20.95 25.13 -6.68
CA ASN A 222 -20.74 26.52 -6.27
C ASN A 222 -21.07 27.54 -7.39
N GLY A 223 -21.72 27.09 -8.48
CA GLY A 223 -22.26 27.98 -9.52
C GLY A 223 -21.18 28.49 -10.49
N LEU A 224 -20.18 27.69 -10.84
CA LEU A 224 -19.17 28.05 -11.84
C LEU A 224 -19.81 28.39 -13.19
N GLY A 225 -19.39 29.50 -13.79
CA GLY A 225 -19.96 29.99 -15.06
C GLY A 225 -19.57 29.14 -16.27
N ARG A 226 -18.27 28.78 -16.41
CA ARG A 226 -17.76 28.01 -17.53
C ARG A 226 -16.69 27.01 -17.08
N MET A 227 -16.71 25.82 -17.65
CA MET A 227 -15.76 24.76 -17.38
C MET A 227 -15.10 24.27 -18.66
N ILE A 228 -13.77 24.18 -18.65
CA ILE A 228 -12.96 23.59 -19.71
C ILE A 228 -12.21 22.39 -19.09
N VAL A 229 -12.28 21.23 -19.71
CA VAL A 229 -11.59 20.02 -19.27
C VAL A 229 -10.54 19.64 -20.29
N ALA A 230 -9.28 19.61 -19.90
CA ALA A 230 -8.15 19.20 -20.74
C ALA A 230 -7.67 17.81 -20.32
N ASN A 231 -7.45 16.90 -21.26
CA ASN A 231 -6.87 15.60 -20.96
C ASN A 231 -6.14 15.04 -22.18
N ARG A 232 -5.16 14.14 -21.96
CA ARG A 232 -4.45 13.40 -23.02
C ARG A 232 -5.44 12.58 -23.88
N SER A 233 -6.36 11.88 -23.24
CA SER A 233 -7.48 11.20 -23.90
C SER A 233 -8.66 12.16 -24.03
N ILE A 234 -8.89 12.68 -25.21
CA ILE A 234 -10.00 13.62 -25.46
C ILE A 234 -11.36 13.01 -25.12
N GLY A 235 -11.58 11.70 -25.30
CA GLY A 235 -12.82 11.02 -24.96
C GLY A 235 -13.14 11.11 -23.46
N ARG A 236 -12.15 10.90 -22.59
CA ARG A 236 -12.33 11.07 -21.13
C ARG A 236 -12.64 12.52 -20.75
N ALA A 237 -12.00 13.48 -21.43
CA ALA A 237 -12.31 14.90 -21.21
C ALA A 237 -13.75 15.22 -21.63
N GLN A 238 -14.21 14.66 -22.74
CA GLN A 238 -15.59 14.84 -23.24
C GLN A 238 -16.62 14.24 -22.28
N GLU A 239 -16.39 13.02 -21.78
CA GLU A 239 -17.25 12.35 -20.80
C GLU A 239 -17.42 13.23 -19.55
N LEU A 240 -16.31 13.69 -18.96
CA LEU A 240 -16.34 14.53 -17.78
C LEU A 240 -16.98 15.90 -18.06
N ALA A 241 -16.61 16.57 -19.15
CA ALA A 241 -17.14 17.87 -19.50
C ALA A 241 -18.67 17.83 -19.76
N ALA A 242 -19.16 16.75 -20.36
CA ALA A 242 -20.60 16.57 -20.66
C ALA A 242 -21.46 16.56 -19.39
N GLU A 243 -20.98 16.01 -18.27
CA GLU A 243 -21.70 16.02 -16.97
C GLU A 243 -22.05 17.45 -16.51
N PHE A 244 -21.22 18.44 -16.88
CA PHE A 244 -21.30 19.82 -16.38
C PHE A 244 -21.56 20.85 -17.50
N LYS A 245 -21.94 20.41 -18.71
CA LYS A 245 -22.14 21.26 -19.88
C LYS A 245 -20.88 22.10 -20.22
N GLY A 246 -19.69 21.56 -19.93
CA GLY A 246 -18.41 22.16 -20.19
C GLY A 246 -17.84 21.84 -21.58
N PHE A 247 -16.64 22.33 -21.83
CA PHE A 247 -15.89 22.08 -23.06
C PHE A 247 -14.74 21.13 -22.81
N ALA A 248 -14.46 20.24 -23.75
CA ALA A 248 -13.31 19.34 -23.71
C ALA A 248 -12.25 19.77 -24.72
N ILE A 249 -10.99 19.76 -24.31
CA ILE A 249 -9.85 20.07 -25.15
C ILE A 249 -8.76 19.00 -24.99
N GLY A 250 -7.85 18.92 -25.97
CA GLY A 250 -6.61 18.15 -25.86
C GLY A 250 -5.62 18.81 -24.90
N ILE A 251 -4.67 18.02 -24.38
CA ILE A 251 -3.66 18.54 -23.45
C ILE A 251 -2.75 19.57 -24.15
N ASP A 252 -2.54 19.40 -25.47
CA ASP A 252 -1.70 20.28 -26.29
C ASP A 252 -2.36 21.65 -26.54
N ASP A 253 -3.68 21.75 -26.33
CA ASP A 253 -4.43 22.98 -26.56
C ASP A 253 -4.50 23.87 -25.30
N ILE A 254 -3.95 23.41 -24.16
CA ILE A 254 -3.98 24.13 -22.88
C ILE A 254 -3.49 25.57 -23.03
N ALA A 255 -2.34 25.76 -23.70
CA ALA A 255 -1.72 27.08 -23.85
C ALA A 255 -2.65 28.09 -24.56
N ALA A 256 -3.47 27.66 -25.51
CA ALA A 256 -4.44 28.49 -26.22
C ALA A 256 -5.62 28.91 -25.33
N HIS A 257 -6.00 28.10 -24.38
CA HIS A 257 -7.15 28.31 -23.48
C HIS A 257 -6.81 28.91 -22.11
N LEU A 258 -5.53 28.92 -21.71
CA LEU A 258 -5.07 29.58 -20.49
C LEU A 258 -5.51 31.05 -20.37
N PRO A 259 -5.53 31.87 -21.43
CA PRO A 259 -6.01 33.24 -21.34
C PRO A 259 -7.49 33.38 -20.92
N GLU A 260 -8.30 32.35 -21.12
CA GLU A 260 -9.70 32.33 -20.75
C GLU A 260 -9.95 31.88 -19.30
N ALA A 261 -8.97 31.20 -18.68
CA ALA A 261 -9.12 30.57 -17.39
C ALA A 261 -8.80 31.55 -16.24
N ASP A 262 -9.72 31.66 -15.29
CA ASP A 262 -9.52 32.37 -14.03
C ASP A 262 -9.03 31.44 -12.95
N ILE A 263 -9.48 30.20 -12.98
CA ILE A 263 -9.13 29.11 -12.07
C ILE A 263 -8.54 27.97 -12.88
N VAL A 264 -7.38 27.45 -12.48
CA VAL A 264 -6.74 26.28 -13.07
C VAL A 264 -6.53 25.25 -11.98
N ILE A 265 -7.01 24.00 -12.17
CA ILE A 265 -6.77 22.89 -11.25
C ILE A 265 -6.19 21.74 -12.07
N THR A 266 -5.02 21.25 -11.67
CA THR A 266 -4.33 20.16 -12.36
C THR A 266 -4.17 18.93 -11.47
N SER A 267 -4.38 17.76 -12.08
CA SER A 267 -4.14 16.46 -11.46
C SER A 267 -4.01 15.40 -12.54
N THR A 268 -2.83 15.31 -13.16
CA THR A 268 -2.54 14.26 -14.16
C THR A 268 -1.50 13.28 -13.63
N ALA A 269 -1.23 12.23 -14.38
CA ALA A 269 -0.11 11.29 -14.15
C ALA A 269 1.05 11.57 -15.12
N SER A 270 1.24 12.83 -15.54
CA SER A 270 2.32 13.18 -16.43
C SER A 270 3.66 13.15 -15.71
N PRO A 271 4.70 12.52 -16.27
CA PRO A 271 6.04 12.54 -15.68
C PRO A 271 6.72 13.91 -15.80
N THR A 272 6.20 14.79 -16.66
CA THR A 272 6.73 16.14 -16.91
C THR A 272 5.62 17.16 -16.85
N PRO A 273 5.94 18.42 -16.47
CA PRO A 273 4.97 19.48 -16.45
C PRO A 273 4.26 19.67 -17.79
N VAL A 274 2.94 19.82 -17.74
CA VAL A 274 2.06 20.06 -18.91
C VAL A 274 1.74 21.55 -19.08
N ILE A 275 1.96 22.36 -18.05
CA ILE A 275 1.80 23.81 -18.07
C ILE A 275 3.15 24.46 -17.81
N THR A 276 3.68 25.11 -18.85
CA THR A 276 5.01 25.74 -18.80
C THR A 276 4.95 27.20 -18.35
N TYR A 277 6.04 27.69 -17.79
CA TYR A 277 6.22 29.11 -17.46
C TYR A 277 5.92 30.02 -18.64
N ALA A 278 6.43 29.69 -19.83
CA ALA A 278 6.23 30.47 -21.04
C ALA A 278 4.74 30.58 -21.42
N ALA A 279 3.99 29.50 -21.32
CA ALA A 279 2.57 29.49 -21.62
C ALA A 279 1.77 30.37 -20.65
N VAL A 280 2.04 30.26 -19.34
CA VAL A 280 1.37 31.08 -18.32
C VAL A 280 1.75 32.55 -18.47
N GLN A 281 3.02 32.87 -18.71
CA GLN A 281 3.48 34.24 -18.94
C GLN A 281 2.76 34.89 -20.12
N ALA A 282 2.61 34.13 -21.24
CA ALA A 282 1.86 34.61 -22.42
C ALA A 282 0.37 34.81 -22.10
N ALA A 283 -0.24 33.91 -21.33
CA ALA A 283 -1.62 34.01 -20.92
C ALA A 283 -1.87 35.25 -20.02
N VAL A 284 -1.05 35.48 -18.99
CA VAL A 284 -1.15 36.66 -18.11
C VAL A 284 -1.04 37.95 -18.92
N LYS A 285 -0.12 38.01 -19.87
CA LYS A 285 0.01 39.16 -20.77
C LYS A 285 -1.24 39.38 -21.63
N ALA A 286 -1.80 38.32 -22.21
CA ALA A 286 -3.04 38.38 -23.00
C ALA A 286 -4.25 38.82 -22.14
N ARG A 287 -4.30 38.43 -20.90
CA ARG A 287 -5.33 38.78 -19.90
C ARG A 287 -5.23 40.24 -19.38
N LYS A 288 -4.24 41.01 -19.84
CA LYS A 288 -3.99 42.36 -19.33
C LYS A 288 -3.78 42.40 -17.83
N ARG A 289 -3.02 41.43 -17.33
CA ARG A 289 -2.68 41.24 -15.90
C ARG A 289 -3.85 40.93 -14.98
N LYS A 290 -4.94 40.35 -15.49
CA LYS A 290 -5.95 39.75 -14.62
C LYS A 290 -5.36 38.51 -13.95
N PRO A 291 -5.46 38.38 -12.64
CA PRO A 291 -4.84 37.28 -11.94
C PRO A 291 -5.39 35.91 -12.37
N ILE A 292 -4.54 34.89 -12.29
CA ILE A 292 -4.90 33.48 -12.46
C ILE A 292 -4.66 32.77 -11.14
N PHE A 293 -5.67 32.09 -10.64
CA PHE A 293 -5.57 31.20 -9.50
C PHE A 293 -5.28 29.78 -10.00
N MET A 294 -4.18 29.19 -9.57
CA MET A 294 -3.73 27.87 -10.02
C MET A 294 -3.50 26.95 -8.85
N VAL A 295 -4.00 25.72 -8.91
CA VAL A 295 -3.76 24.67 -7.93
C VAL A 295 -3.23 23.42 -8.62
N ASP A 296 -2.03 23.05 -8.27
CA ASP A 296 -1.38 21.83 -8.75
C ASP A 296 -1.49 20.73 -7.69
N ILE A 297 -2.34 19.73 -7.97
CA ILE A 297 -2.58 18.58 -7.08
C ILE A 297 -1.73 17.38 -7.52
N ALA A 298 -1.10 17.46 -8.70
CA ALA A 298 -0.33 16.37 -9.28
C ALA A 298 1.00 16.13 -8.56
N VAL A 299 1.42 14.87 -8.54
CA VAL A 299 2.78 14.47 -8.17
C VAL A 299 3.19 13.36 -9.13
N PRO A 300 4.19 13.57 -10.01
CA PRO A 300 4.96 14.80 -10.20
C PRO A 300 4.09 16.01 -10.59
N ARG A 301 4.64 17.23 -10.41
CA ARG A 301 3.91 18.47 -10.68
C ARG A 301 3.57 18.63 -12.17
N ASP A 302 2.34 19.06 -12.42
CA ASP A 302 1.84 19.40 -13.76
C ASP A 302 2.23 20.82 -14.20
N ILE A 303 2.56 21.70 -13.25
CA ILE A 303 2.88 23.11 -13.47
C ILE A 303 4.36 23.36 -13.12
N GLU A 304 5.12 24.00 -14.03
CA GLU A 304 6.50 24.39 -13.75
C GLU A 304 6.58 25.29 -12.50
N ALA A 305 7.54 24.99 -11.61
CA ALA A 305 7.70 25.72 -10.32
C ALA A 305 7.93 27.21 -10.51
N GLU A 306 8.61 27.58 -11.59
CA GLU A 306 8.91 28.95 -11.97
C GLU A 306 7.68 29.83 -12.15
N VAL A 307 6.52 29.22 -12.44
CA VAL A 307 5.22 29.92 -12.58
C VAL A 307 4.87 30.70 -11.31
N SER A 308 5.29 30.23 -10.14
CA SER A 308 5.10 30.94 -8.87
C SER A 308 5.80 32.31 -8.79
N LYS A 309 6.75 32.59 -9.70
CA LYS A 309 7.48 33.87 -9.76
C LYS A 309 6.74 34.95 -10.55
N LEU A 310 5.62 34.61 -11.20
CA LEU A 310 4.81 35.57 -11.95
C LEU A 310 3.91 36.37 -11.00
N GLU A 311 3.95 37.72 -11.12
CA GLU A 311 3.25 38.64 -10.20
C GLU A 311 1.71 38.47 -10.18
N ASP A 312 1.11 38.07 -11.30
CA ASP A 312 -0.35 37.96 -11.44
C ASP A 312 -0.82 36.48 -11.39
N VAL A 313 -0.03 35.60 -10.78
CA VAL A 313 -0.34 34.18 -10.64
C VAL A 313 -0.29 33.75 -9.16
N TYR A 314 -1.36 33.17 -8.69
CA TYR A 314 -1.43 32.53 -7.37
C TYR A 314 -1.34 31.02 -7.54
N LEU A 315 -0.12 30.49 -7.49
CA LEU A 315 0.13 29.05 -7.61
C LEU A 315 0.18 28.41 -6.21
N PHE A 316 -0.68 27.43 -5.99
CA PHE A 316 -0.71 26.58 -4.82
C PHE A 316 -0.42 25.13 -5.20
N THR A 317 0.32 24.45 -4.37
CA THR A 317 0.62 23.03 -4.51
C THR A 317 -0.26 22.20 -3.58
N ILE A 318 -0.19 20.87 -3.72
CA ILE A 318 -0.90 19.95 -2.82
C ILE A 318 -0.52 20.19 -1.34
N ASP A 319 0.72 20.61 -1.07
CA ASP A 319 1.20 20.85 0.30
C ASP A 319 0.60 22.15 0.91
N ASP A 320 0.33 23.16 0.08
CA ASP A 320 -0.30 24.40 0.51
C ASP A 320 -1.77 24.19 0.93
N LEU A 321 -2.43 23.16 0.36
CA LEU A 321 -3.80 22.81 0.73
C LEU A 321 -3.94 22.24 2.14
N GLN A 322 -2.85 21.80 2.78
CA GLN A 322 -2.86 21.29 4.17
C GLN A 322 -3.44 22.31 5.15
N ASN A 323 -3.09 23.57 4.99
CA ASN A 323 -3.52 24.63 5.91
C ASN A 323 -5.04 24.84 5.84
N VAL A 324 -5.61 24.76 4.64
CA VAL A 324 -7.06 24.90 4.42
C VAL A 324 -7.85 23.72 5.01
N VAL A 325 -7.26 22.50 4.95
CA VAL A 325 -7.86 21.29 5.52
C VAL A 325 -7.86 21.34 7.06
N ASN A 326 -6.89 22.02 7.65
CA ASN A 326 -6.71 22.06 9.10
C ASN A 326 -7.77 22.89 9.85
N GLU A 327 -8.49 23.78 9.22
CA GLU A 327 -9.52 24.60 9.85
C GLU A 327 -10.76 23.82 10.36
N ASN A 328 -10.99 22.59 9.88
CA ASN A 328 -12.09 21.72 10.30
C ASN A 328 -11.69 20.56 11.24
N LEU A 329 -10.59 20.71 11.97
CA LEU A 329 -9.92 19.59 12.67
C LEU A 329 -10.62 19.07 13.94
N ALA A 330 -11.45 19.85 14.63
CA ALA A 330 -11.96 19.45 15.95
C ALA A 330 -12.87 18.21 15.88
N SER A 331 -13.86 18.22 14.99
CA SER A 331 -14.78 17.07 14.81
C SER A 331 -14.11 15.85 14.18
N ARG A 332 -13.03 16.07 13.40
CA ARG A 332 -12.24 15.00 12.78
C ARG A 332 -11.29 14.34 13.73
N ARG A 333 -10.74 15.10 14.71
CA ARG A 333 -9.87 14.52 15.76
C ARG A 333 -10.62 13.53 16.62
N GLU A 334 -11.89 13.80 16.94
CA GLU A 334 -12.73 12.86 17.68
C GLU A 334 -12.98 11.57 16.86
N ALA A 335 -13.45 11.71 15.62
CA ALA A 335 -13.66 10.56 14.73
C ALA A 335 -12.36 9.79 14.42
N ALA A 336 -11.21 10.46 14.35
CA ALA A 336 -9.91 9.84 14.17
C ALA A 336 -9.46 9.08 15.42
N ARG A 337 -9.81 9.56 16.62
CA ARG A 337 -9.54 8.88 17.87
C ARG A 337 -10.32 7.57 17.96
N ASP A 338 -11.64 7.64 17.73
CA ASP A 338 -12.50 6.44 17.73
C ASP A 338 -12.00 5.41 16.71
N ALA A 339 -11.63 5.86 15.52
CA ALA A 339 -11.05 5.01 14.49
C ALA A 339 -9.71 4.39 14.92
N SER A 340 -8.85 5.14 15.62
CA SER A 340 -7.56 4.64 16.11
C SER A 340 -7.69 3.61 17.21
N GLU A 341 -8.68 3.75 18.10
CA GLU A 341 -8.99 2.76 19.14
C GLU A 341 -9.48 1.44 18.51
N MET A 342 -10.36 1.52 17.51
CA MET A 342 -10.77 0.35 16.73
C MET A 342 -9.59 -0.32 16.04
N LEU A 343 -8.70 0.46 15.42
CA LEU A 343 -7.51 -0.06 14.75
C LEU A 343 -6.59 -0.85 15.68
N ALA A 344 -6.35 -0.37 16.89
CA ALA A 344 -5.51 -1.07 17.87
C ALA A 344 -6.05 -2.48 18.18
N THR A 345 -7.37 -2.61 18.33
CA THR A 345 -8.03 -3.91 18.53
C THR A 345 -7.86 -4.82 17.30
N GLU A 346 -8.05 -4.29 16.09
CA GLU A 346 -7.92 -5.04 14.85
C GLU A 346 -6.49 -5.52 14.60
N VAL A 347 -5.50 -4.71 14.92
CA VAL A 347 -4.07 -5.09 14.83
C VAL A 347 -3.79 -6.28 15.74
N SER A 348 -4.23 -6.22 17.00
CA SER A 348 -4.05 -7.32 17.96
C SER A 348 -4.70 -8.62 17.48
N MET A 349 -5.93 -8.53 16.97
CA MET A 349 -6.63 -9.69 16.40
C MET A 349 -5.92 -10.26 15.18
N PHE A 350 -5.40 -9.39 14.31
CA PHE A 350 -4.66 -9.81 13.12
C PHE A 350 -3.34 -10.50 13.48
N GLU A 351 -2.61 -10.01 14.46
CA GLU A 351 -1.37 -10.65 14.93
C GLU A 351 -1.60 -12.06 15.46
N GLN A 352 -2.70 -12.28 16.17
CA GLN A 352 -3.08 -13.63 16.59
C GLN A 352 -3.37 -14.53 15.38
N GLN A 353 -4.01 -14.00 14.33
CA GLN A 353 -4.26 -14.75 13.11
C GLN A 353 -2.98 -15.07 12.33
N LEU A 354 -1.98 -14.15 12.31
CA LEU A 354 -0.70 -14.41 11.65
C LEU A 354 0.04 -15.59 12.29
N LYS A 355 0.03 -15.70 13.60
CA LYS A 355 0.62 -16.85 14.31
C LYS A 355 0.05 -18.19 13.84
N THR A 356 -1.24 -18.22 13.48
CA THR A 356 -1.84 -19.45 12.92
C THR A 356 -1.39 -19.75 11.51
N LEU A 357 -1.04 -18.73 10.70
CA LEU A 357 -0.50 -18.92 9.35
C LEU A 357 0.90 -19.55 9.39
N ASP A 358 1.73 -19.19 10.36
CA ASP A 358 3.06 -19.76 10.54
C ASP A 358 3.03 -21.27 10.84
N ALA A 359 1.95 -21.77 11.43
CA ALA A 359 1.76 -23.19 11.67
C ALA A 359 1.33 -23.99 10.43
N VAL A 360 0.76 -23.34 9.41
CA VAL A 360 0.20 -24.01 8.22
C VAL A 360 1.24 -24.84 7.44
N PRO A 361 2.46 -24.34 7.14
CA PRO A 361 3.46 -25.13 6.46
C PRO A 361 3.84 -26.39 7.24
N THR A 362 4.05 -26.26 8.54
CA THR A 362 4.40 -27.37 9.44
C THR A 362 3.29 -28.42 9.46
N ILE A 363 2.01 -27.99 9.58
CA ILE A 363 0.86 -28.90 9.54
C ILE A 363 0.73 -29.58 8.19
N ARG A 364 0.97 -28.87 7.07
CA ARG A 364 0.96 -29.45 5.72
C ARG A 364 2.05 -30.50 5.56
N GLN A 365 3.26 -30.19 6.00
CA GLN A 365 4.38 -31.12 5.95
C GLN A 365 4.08 -32.38 6.77
N LEU A 366 3.61 -32.23 8.01
CA LEU A 366 3.23 -33.35 8.87
C LEU A 366 2.17 -34.24 8.20
N ARG A 367 1.15 -33.65 7.60
CA ARG A 367 0.11 -34.41 6.89
C ARG A 367 0.65 -35.11 5.65
N HIS A 368 1.51 -34.43 4.88
CA HIS A 368 2.14 -35.01 3.69
C HIS A 368 2.99 -36.23 4.05
N ASP A 369 3.81 -36.12 5.10
CA ASP A 369 4.66 -37.21 5.56
C ASP A 369 3.84 -38.39 6.07
N ALA A 370 2.79 -38.13 6.85
CA ALA A 370 1.88 -39.15 7.33
C ALA A 370 1.15 -39.86 6.17
N GLU A 371 0.71 -39.14 5.16
CA GLU A 371 0.03 -39.68 3.98
C GLU A 371 0.98 -40.53 3.12
N SER A 372 2.25 -40.12 2.99
CA SER A 372 3.28 -40.89 2.32
C SER A 372 3.53 -42.24 3.02
N VAL A 373 3.68 -42.23 4.33
CA VAL A 373 3.83 -43.44 5.14
C VAL A 373 2.61 -44.34 5.01
N ARG A 374 1.39 -43.78 5.08
CA ARG A 374 0.13 -44.53 4.89
C ARG A 374 0.09 -45.23 3.54
N THR A 375 0.40 -44.48 2.46
CA THR A 375 0.34 -44.99 1.09
C THR A 375 1.32 -46.15 0.89
N GLN A 376 2.58 -45.97 1.31
CA GLN A 376 3.60 -47.01 1.19
C GLN A 376 3.24 -48.30 1.97
N THR A 377 2.72 -48.14 3.20
CA THR A 377 2.38 -49.26 4.06
C THR A 377 1.13 -50.00 3.52
N ALA A 378 0.13 -49.27 3.00
CA ALA A 378 -1.03 -49.86 2.36
C ALA A 378 -0.68 -50.64 1.08
N GLU A 379 0.23 -50.14 0.26
CA GLU A 379 0.73 -50.84 -0.91
C GLU A 379 1.45 -52.17 -0.52
N GLN A 380 2.25 -52.12 0.52
CA GLN A 380 2.92 -53.30 1.03
C GLN A 380 1.91 -54.34 1.53
N ALA A 381 0.88 -53.94 2.27
CA ALA A 381 -0.19 -54.79 2.72
C ALA A 381 -0.97 -55.42 1.54
N ARG A 382 -1.27 -54.62 0.49
CA ARG A 382 -1.91 -55.15 -0.74
C ARG A 382 -1.07 -56.21 -1.45
N ARG A 383 0.28 -56.01 -1.51
CA ARG A 383 1.18 -57.02 -2.08
C ARG A 383 1.18 -58.30 -1.26
N MET A 384 1.12 -58.24 0.08
CA MET A 384 1.02 -59.39 0.96
C MET A 384 -0.28 -60.16 0.72
N LEU A 385 -1.42 -59.47 0.58
CA LEU A 385 -2.71 -60.08 0.23
C LEU A 385 -2.66 -60.76 -1.12
N ALA A 386 -2.09 -60.12 -2.13
CA ALA A 386 -1.93 -60.68 -3.49
C ALA A 386 -1.01 -61.90 -3.50
N ALA A 387 -0.07 -62.00 -2.58
CA ALA A 387 0.80 -63.14 -2.37
C ALA A 387 0.19 -64.27 -1.52
N GLY A 388 -1.13 -64.17 -1.17
CA GLY A 388 -1.86 -65.22 -0.48
C GLY A 388 -1.63 -65.27 1.04
N ARG A 389 -1.11 -64.23 1.65
CA ARG A 389 -0.95 -64.14 3.13
C ARG A 389 -2.31 -64.07 3.82
N ASP A 390 -2.39 -64.60 5.02
CA ASP A 390 -3.60 -64.51 5.86
C ASP A 390 -4.03 -63.06 6.05
N PRO A 391 -5.28 -62.68 5.74
CA PRO A 391 -5.78 -61.34 5.92
C PRO A 391 -5.62 -60.78 7.36
N ARG A 392 -5.69 -61.64 8.36
CA ARG A 392 -5.48 -61.23 9.78
C ARG A 392 -4.02 -60.78 10.04
N GLU A 393 -3.07 -61.60 9.53
CA GLU A 393 -1.66 -61.23 9.62
C GLU A 393 -1.34 -59.92 8.88
N VAL A 394 -2.02 -59.68 7.73
CA VAL A 394 -1.83 -58.46 6.95
C VAL A 394 -2.41 -57.24 7.69
N VAL A 395 -3.54 -57.40 8.36
CA VAL A 395 -4.14 -56.30 9.18
C VAL A 395 -3.20 -55.96 10.37
N ASP A 396 -2.70 -56.96 11.07
CA ASP A 396 -1.75 -56.78 12.19
C ASP A 396 -0.48 -56.11 11.73
N PHE A 397 0.08 -56.56 10.59
CA PHE A 397 1.22 -55.95 9.95
C PHE A 397 0.95 -54.46 9.60
N LEU A 398 -0.18 -54.18 8.96
CA LEU A 398 -0.57 -52.82 8.56
C LEU A 398 -0.66 -51.91 9.77
N ALA A 399 -1.38 -52.31 10.79
CA ALA A 399 -1.59 -51.51 12.01
C ALA A 399 -0.27 -51.26 12.73
N SER A 400 0.53 -52.30 12.99
CA SER A 400 1.79 -52.18 13.69
C SER A 400 2.85 -51.36 12.92
N THR A 401 2.96 -51.63 11.62
CA THR A 401 3.94 -50.93 10.76
C THR A 401 3.59 -49.46 10.60
N LEU A 402 2.30 -49.13 10.40
CA LEU A 402 1.84 -47.77 10.28
C LEU A 402 2.13 -46.98 11.58
N THR A 403 1.74 -47.52 12.73
CA THR A 403 1.97 -46.90 14.03
C THR A 403 3.46 -46.68 14.29
N ASN A 404 4.27 -47.71 14.08
CA ASN A 404 5.71 -47.63 14.32
C ASN A 404 6.39 -46.60 13.41
N ARG A 405 6.05 -46.58 12.12
CA ARG A 405 6.64 -45.60 11.18
C ARG A 405 6.24 -44.17 11.48
N LEU A 406 4.98 -43.91 11.86
CA LEU A 406 4.51 -42.58 12.23
C LEU A 406 5.18 -42.07 13.51
N LEU A 407 5.38 -42.93 14.50
CA LEU A 407 5.93 -42.55 15.80
C LEU A 407 7.45 -42.62 15.87
N HIS A 408 8.14 -43.30 14.95
CA HIS A 408 9.60 -43.47 14.99
C HIS A 408 10.34 -42.14 15.02
N GLY A 409 10.08 -41.27 14.03
CA GLY A 409 10.74 -39.95 13.94
C GLY A 409 10.49 -39.04 15.15
N PRO A 410 9.21 -38.81 15.54
CA PRO A 410 8.88 -38.07 16.75
C PRO A 410 9.55 -38.63 18.01
N SER A 411 9.49 -39.93 18.22
CA SER A 411 10.09 -40.58 19.41
C SER A 411 11.62 -40.44 19.48
N GLN A 412 12.29 -40.50 18.31
CA GLN A 412 13.72 -40.29 18.25
C GLN A 412 14.08 -38.84 18.60
N ARG A 413 13.41 -37.87 18.01
CA ARG A 413 13.65 -36.44 18.28
C ARG A 413 13.39 -36.06 19.74
N LEU A 414 12.37 -36.65 20.37
CA LEU A 414 12.08 -36.45 21.79
C LEU A 414 13.16 -37.00 22.70
N ARG A 415 13.81 -38.14 22.35
CA ARG A 415 14.97 -38.64 23.09
C ARG A 415 16.16 -37.69 22.96
N GLU A 416 16.48 -37.26 21.75
CA GLU A 416 17.53 -36.30 21.49
C GLU A 416 17.31 -34.97 22.23
N ALA A 417 16.05 -34.47 22.26
CA ALA A 417 15.68 -33.29 23.02
C ALA A 417 15.86 -33.48 24.54
N ALA A 418 15.48 -34.65 25.06
CA ALA A 418 15.71 -34.97 26.46
C ALA A 418 17.18 -35.00 26.83
N GLU A 419 18.04 -35.60 25.98
CA GLU A 419 19.50 -35.64 26.17
C GLU A 419 20.13 -34.23 26.14
N ARG A 420 19.56 -33.30 25.35
CA ARG A 420 20.00 -31.89 25.26
C ARG A 420 19.37 -30.97 26.30
N GLY A 421 18.42 -31.46 27.10
CA GLY A 421 17.72 -30.66 28.11
C GLY A 421 16.74 -29.65 27.55
N GLU A 422 16.20 -29.88 26.34
CA GLU A 422 15.21 -29.03 25.66
C GLU A 422 13.80 -29.24 26.26
N VAL A 423 13.57 -28.67 27.44
CA VAL A 423 12.33 -28.87 28.21
C VAL A 423 11.08 -28.40 27.47
N GLU A 424 11.20 -27.28 26.77
CA GLU A 424 10.07 -26.68 26.01
C GLU A 424 9.52 -27.64 24.93
N LEU A 425 10.43 -28.35 24.20
CA LEU A 425 10.02 -29.31 23.18
C LEU A 425 9.30 -30.52 23.80
N LEU A 426 9.76 -30.97 24.97
CA LEU A 426 9.12 -32.08 25.70
C LEU A 426 7.74 -31.70 26.22
N GLU A 427 7.55 -30.46 26.70
CA GLU A 427 6.25 -29.94 27.13
C GLU A 427 5.29 -29.79 25.94
N ALA A 428 5.75 -29.20 24.83
CA ALA A 428 4.96 -29.09 23.61
C ALA A 428 4.49 -30.47 23.11
N ALA A 429 5.37 -31.48 23.13
CA ALA A 429 5.02 -32.83 22.75
C ALA A 429 3.96 -33.45 23.69
N ARG A 430 4.04 -33.21 25.00
CA ARG A 430 3.01 -33.67 25.95
C ARG A 430 1.65 -33.09 25.61
N ILE A 431 1.59 -31.82 25.23
CA ILE A 431 0.32 -31.17 24.81
C ILE A 431 -0.20 -31.75 23.51
N LEU A 432 0.68 -31.92 22.49
CA LEU A 432 0.30 -32.40 21.16
C LEU A 432 -0.15 -33.89 21.13
N PHE A 433 0.41 -34.71 22.00
CA PHE A 433 0.13 -36.14 22.08
C PHE A 433 -0.70 -36.54 23.31
N ALA A 434 -1.15 -35.57 24.14
CA ALA A 434 -2.13 -35.85 25.16
C ALA A 434 -3.40 -36.37 24.49
N ALA A 435 -3.77 -37.60 24.76
CA ALA A 435 -5.07 -38.09 24.37
C ALA A 435 -6.11 -37.22 25.08
N ASP A 436 -7.07 -36.67 24.35
CA ASP A 436 -8.30 -36.16 24.97
C ASP A 436 -8.89 -37.30 25.79
N SER A 437 -8.73 -37.24 27.10
CA SER A 437 -9.34 -38.20 27.98
C SER A 437 -10.86 -38.02 27.88
N PRO A 438 -11.64 -39.03 27.45
CA PRO A 438 -13.08 -38.88 27.29
C PRO A 438 -13.86 -38.83 28.60
N ASP A 439 -13.21 -38.53 29.76
CA ASP A 439 -13.83 -38.43 31.05
C ASP A 439 -13.74 -37.01 31.61
N GLN A 440 -14.53 -36.08 31.05
CA GLN A 440 -15.07 -34.92 31.75
C GLN A 440 -16.43 -34.56 31.13
N THR A 441 -17.41 -35.39 31.35
CA THR A 441 -18.84 -35.04 31.33
C THR A 441 -19.48 -35.40 32.66
#